data_b0b50f79cb81e15cb9e48b2ce3c9f7ad
#
_entry.id   b0b50f79cb81e15cb9e48b2ce3c9f7ad
#
_cell.length_a   1.000
_cell.length_b   1.000
_cell.length_c   1.000
_cell.angle_alpha   90.00
_cell.angle_beta   90.00
_cell.angle_gamma   90.00
#
_symmetry.space_group_name_H-M   'P 1'
#
loop_
_entity.id
_entity.type
_entity.pdbx_description
1 polymer ?
#
loop_
_entity_poly.entity_id
_entity_poly.type
_entity_poly.pdbx_seq_one_letter_code
_entity_poly.pdbx_strand_id
1 'polypeptide(L)'
;MKIVLAVDLDKQTIVKRTGQAPFFVIYEDGKILEYVDNSHKHSHSHNHAEMHHHEHTNEHKKDVELLNGCDIFLVQAVGENMKEAIESVGMQVKKIRQKHGQTADEVVDNFLKGNI
;
A
#
# COMPACT_ATOMS: atom_id res chain seq x y z
N MET A 1 9.70 7.05 11.76
CA MET A 1 8.38 6.59 11.36
C MET A 1 8.42 6.08 9.93
N LYS A 2 7.91 4.90 9.71
CA LYS A 2 7.85 4.32 8.38
C LYS A 2 6.46 4.50 7.79
N ILE A 3 6.39 5.07 6.60
CA ILE A 3 5.15 5.41 5.91
C ILE A 3 5.07 4.58 4.64
N VAL A 4 3.92 3.94 4.42
CA VAL A 4 3.72 3.09 3.24
C VAL A 4 2.70 3.75 2.33
N LEU A 5 2.95 3.66 1.02
CA LEU A 5 2.01 4.14 0.00
C LEU A 5 1.94 3.10 -1.11
N ALA A 6 0.78 3.03 -1.75
CA ALA A 6 0.56 2.12 -2.88
C ALA A 6 0.79 2.91 -4.16
N VAL A 7 1.71 2.45 -4.99
CA VAL A 7 2.11 3.19 -6.19
C VAL A 7 2.01 2.32 -7.44
N ASP A 8 1.92 2.99 -8.57
CA ASP A 8 1.80 2.35 -9.87
C ASP A 8 3.17 1.87 -10.36
N LEU A 9 3.20 1.40 -11.59
CA LEU A 9 4.41 0.85 -12.18
C LEU A 9 5.55 1.86 -12.26
N ASP A 10 5.24 3.15 -12.31
CA ASP A 10 6.27 4.19 -12.30
C ASP A 10 6.88 4.39 -10.92
N LYS A 11 6.37 3.68 -9.92
CA LYS A 11 6.86 3.71 -8.54
C LYS A 11 6.71 5.06 -7.86
N GLN A 12 5.87 5.94 -8.41
CA GLN A 12 5.64 7.27 -7.85
C GLN A 12 4.16 7.62 -7.78
N THR A 13 3.38 7.35 -8.83
CA THR A 13 1.99 7.75 -8.86
C THR A 13 1.17 6.94 -7.87
N ILE A 14 0.45 7.63 -7.00
CA ILE A 14 -0.42 6.97 -6.02
C ILE A 14 -1.59 6.32 -6.76
N VAL A 15 -1.85 5.05 -6.49
CA VAL A 15 -2.99 4.38 -7.09
C VAL A 15 -4.22 4.60 -6.24
N LYS A 16 -5.37 4.67 -6.89
CA LYS A 16 -6.63 4.87 -6.18
C LYS A 16 -6.98 3.67 -5.31
N ARG A 17 -6.84 2.48 -5.86
CA ARG A 17 -7.23 1.26 -5.14
C ARG A 17 -5.99 0.58 -4.62
N THR A 18 -5.79 0.73 -3.35
CA THR A 18 -4.56 0.26 -2.68
C THR A 18 -4.27 -1.21 -2.92
N GLY A 19 -5.29 -2.05 -2.87
CA GLY A 19 -5.08 -3.49 -3.03
C GLY A 19 -4.69 -3.92 -4.43
N GLN A 20 -4.82 -3.03 -5.42
CA GLN A 20 -4.49 -3.36 -6.80
C GLN A 20 -3.18 -2.74 -7.25
N ALA A 21 -2.45 -2.11 -6.36
CA ALA A 21 -1.18 -1.49 -6.71
C ALA A 21 -0.14 -2.56 -7.05
N PRO A 22 0.68 -2.33 -8.08
CA PRO A 22 1.78 -3.27 -8.35
C PRO A 22 2.90 -3.20 -7.33
N PHE A 23 3.08 -2.06 -6.69
CA PHE A 23 4.14 -1.88 -5.71
C PHE A 23 3.65 -1.10 -4.50
N PHE A 24 4.28 -1.36 -3.37
CA PHE A 24 4.19 -0.51 -2.19
C PHE A 24 5.54 0.13 -1.99
N VAL A 25 5.57 1.40 -1.63
CA VAL A 25 6.81 2.09 -1.32
C VAL A 25 6.83 2.44 0.15
N ILE A 26 7.97 2.22 0.79
CA ILE A 26 8.15 2.52 2.21
C ILE A 26 9.10 3.69 2.32
N TYR A 27 8.64 4.73 3.02
CA TYR A 27 9.46 5.90 3.34
C TYR A 27 9.85 5.87 4.81
N GLU A 28 11.05 6.29 5.10
CA GLU A 28 11.48 6.51 6.48
C GLU A 28 12.19 7.84 6.55
N ASP A 29 11.73 8.72 7.45
CA ASP A 29 12.29 10.05 7.64
C ASP A 29 12.31 10.86 6.34
N GLY A 30 11.27 10.69 5.53
CA GLY A 30 11.13 11.45 4.29
C GLY A 30 11.88 10.89 3.10
N LYS A 31 12.57 9.77 3.27
CA LYS A 31 13.35 9.16 2.20
C LYS A 31 12.83 7.78 1.87
N ILE A 32 12.96 7.39 0.62
CA ILE A 32 12.54 6.07 0.19
C ILE A 32 13.47 5.03 0.81
N LEU A 33 12.89 4.10 1.55
CA LEU A 33 13.64 3.02 2.15
C LEU A 33 13.68 1.81 1.22
N GLU A 34 12.53 1.41 0.68
CA GLU A 34 12.47 0.29 -0.24
C GLU A 34 11.14 0.24 -0.95
N TYR A 35 11.10 -0.53 -2.03
CA TYR A 35 9.87 -0.88 -2.73
C TYR A 35 9.56 -2.34 -2.46
N VAL A 36 8.27 -2.64 -2.29
CA VAL A 36 7.81 -4.00 -2.04
C VAL A 36 6.85 -4.38 -3.15
N ASP A 37 7.12 -5.50 -3.82
CA ASP A 37 6.20 -6.03 -4.82
C ASP A 37 4.90 -6.43 -4.17
N ASN A 38 3.80 -6.08 -4.80
CA ASN A 38 2.51 -6.62 -4.39
C ASN A 38 2.30 -7.92 -5.15
N SER A 39 2.68 -9.02 -4.55
CA SER A 39 2.64 -10.32 -5.22
C SER A 39 1.23 -10.71 -5.63
N HIS A 40 0.24 -10.23 -4.90
CA HIS A 40 -1.16 -10.45 -5.27
C HIS A 40 -1.43 -9.92 -6.67
N LYS A 41 -0.93 -8.73 -6.98
CA LYS A 41 -1.12 -8.11 -8.28
C LYS A 41 -0.33 -8.85 -9.35
N HIS A 42 0.86 -9.31 -9.02
CA HIS A 42 1.75 -9.92 -10.01
C HIS A 42 1.44 -11.38 -10.29
N SER A 43 0.63 -12.03 -9.48
CA SER A 43 0.39 -13.45 -9.65
C SER A 43 -0.71 -13.74 -10.65
N HIS A 44 -1.01 -12.84 -11.51
CA HIS A 44 -2.14 -13.01 -12.37
C HIS A 44 -1.91 -14.02 -13.44
N SER A 45 -0.95 -14.37 -13.86
CA SER A 45 -0.90 -15.17 -15.01
C SER A 45 -1.42 -16.48 -14.84
N HIS A 46 -1.69 -17.08 -15.01
CA HIS A 46 -1.99 -18.29 -15.09
C HIS A 46 -2.69 -18.96 -14.18
N ASN A 47 -2.73 -19.10 -14.08
CA ASN A 47 -3.15 -19.79 -13.69
C ASN A 47 -3.89 -20.17 -13.03
N HIS A 48 -4.30 -20.53 -13.10
CA HIS A 48 -4.94 -20.96 -12.82
C HIS A 48 -5.52 -21.29 -11.96
N ALA A 49 -5.58 -21.28 -11.89
CA ALA A 49 -6.00 -21.63 -11.28
C ALA A 49 -6.63 -21.81 -10.46
N GLU A 50 -6.78 -21.97 -10.31
CA GLU A 50 -7.27 -22.26 -9.61
C GLU A 50 -7.72 -22.09 -8.65
N MET A 51 -7.98 -21.89 -8.50
CA MET A 51 -8.30 -21.86 -7.72
C MET A 51 -8.65 -21.59 -6.77
N HIS A 52 -8.80 -21.44 -6.31
CA HIS A 52 -9.16 -21.32 -5.27
C HIS A 52 -9.37 -20.27 -4.69
N HIS A 53 -9.75 -19.66 -4.84
CA HIS A 53 -9.86 -18.92 -4.50
C HIS A 53 -10.65 -18.17 -3.58
N HIS A 54 -11.19 -18.00 -3.12
CA HIS A 54 -11.89 -17.54 -1.97
C HIS A 54 -10.97 -17.16 -0.83
N GLU A 55 -9.74 -16.91 -1.13
CA GLU A 55 -8.72 -16.59 -0.15
C GLU A 55 -8.26 -15.16 -0.26
N HIS A 56 -9.11 -14.25 -0.68
CA HIS A 56 -8.71 -12.86 -0.90
C HIS A 56 -8.20 -12.19 0.36
N THR A 57 -8.83 -12.43 1.50
CA THR A 57 -8.37 -11.83 2.74
C THR A 57 -6.98 -12.35 3.11
N ASN A 58 -6.76 -13.63 2.92
CA ASN A 58 -5.45 -14.20 3.25
C ASN A 58 -4.37 -13.67 2.32
N GLU A 59 -4.71 -13.44 1.05
CA GLU A 59 -3.74 -12.87 0.13
C GLU A 59 -3.33 -11.48 0.54
N HIS A 60 -4.30 -10.65 0.96
CA HIS A 60 -3.98 -9.31 1.44
C HIS A 60 -3.13 -9.37 2.70
N LYS A 61 -3.41 -10.31 3.58
CA LYS A 61 -2.60 -10.45 4.79
C LYS A 61 -1.16 -10.79 4.46
N LYS A 62 -0.95 -11.66 3.47
CA LYS A 62 0.40 -12.01 3.06
C LYS A 62 1.11 -10.80 2.49
N ASP A 63 0.41 -10.00 1.68
CA ASP A 63 1.01 -8.82 1.10
C ASP A 63 1.45 -7.83 2.17
N VAL A 64 0.59 -7.59 3.17
CA VAL A 64 0.92 -6.61 4.19
C VAL A 64 1.89 -7.14 5.24
N GLU A 65 2.06 -8.46 5.35
CA GLU A 65 3.07 -8.99 6.26
C GLU A 65 4.47 -8.53 5.88
N LEU A 66 4.69 -8.30 4.59
CA LEU A 66 5.97 -7.75 4.14
C LEU A 66 6.19 -6.32 4.64
N LEU A 67 5.14 -5.67 5.08
CA LEU A 67 5.18 -4.31 5.58
C LEU A 67 5.21 -4.25 7.11
N ASN A 68 5.38 -5.40 7.75
CA ASN A 68 5.39 -5.47 9.20
C ASN A 68 6.50 -4.57 9.75
N GLY A 69 6.19 -3.83 10.80
CA GLY A 69 7.14 -2.87 11.35
C GLY A 69 6.97 -1.45 10.84
N CYS A 70 6.08 -1.26 9.86
CA CYS A 70 5.76 0.08 9.40
C CYS A 70 4.67 0.69 10.28
N ASP A 71 4.55 2.01 10.24
CA ASP A 71 3.70 2.72 11.20
C ASP A 71 2.36 3.14 10.62
N ILE A 72 2.35 3.61 9.38
CA ILE A 72 1.13 4.15 8.81
C ILE A 72 1.08 3.90 7.30
N PHE A 73 -0.11 3.64 6.79
CA PHE A 73 -0.36 3.43 5.37
C PHE A 73 -1.27 4.55 4.88
N LEU A 74 -0.76 5.37 3.97
CA LEU A 74 -1.54 6.47 3.40
C LEU A 74 -2.23 5.98 2.13
N VAL A 75 -3.56 6.08 2.08
CA VAL A 75 -4.34 5.47 1.01
C VAL A 75 -5.37 6.46 0.46
N GLN A 76 -5.65 6.37 -0.84
CA GLN A 76 -6.76 7.12 -1.42
C GLN A 76 -8.07 6.36 -1.25
N ALA A 77 -8.05 5.07 -1.54
CA ALA A 77 -9.20 4.21 -1.30
C ALA A 77 -8.70 2.81 -0.96
N VAL A 78 -9.38 2.17 -0.02
CA VAL A 78 -8.99 0.84 0.41
C VAL A 78 -10.26 0.06 0.76
N GLY A 79 -10.32 -1.19 0.30
CA GLY A 79 -11.42 -2.06 0.65
C GLY A 79 -11.31 -2.53 2.09
N GLU A 80 -12.42 -3.03 2.64
CA GLU A 80 -12.44 -3.43 4.04
C GLU A 80 -11.48 -4.56 4.35
N ASN A 81 -11.38 -5.55 3.47
CA ASN A 81 -10.48 -6.66 3.71
C ASN A 81 -9.03 -6.21 3.77
N MET A 82 -8.65 -5.33 2.85
CA MET A 82 -7.29 -4.80 2.84
C MET A 82 -7.03 -3.94 4.07
N LYS A 83 -8.00 -3.12 4.46
CA LYS A 83 -7.87 -2.29 5.65
C LYS A 83 -7.69 -3.14 6.90
N GLU A 84 -8.48 -4.20 7.03
CA GLU A 84 -8.33 -5.10 8.16
C GLU A 84 -6.96 -5.76 8.19
N ALA A 85 -6.48 -6.17 7.02
CA ALA A 85 -5.18 -6.80 6.92
C ALA A 85 -4.07 -5.82 7.34
N ILE A 86 -4.17 -4.56 6.90
CA ILE A 86 -3.19 -3.55 7.28
C ILE A 86 -3.21 -3.32 8.78
N GLU A 87 -4.40 -3.20 9.34
CA GLU A 87 -4.52 -2.95 10.77
C GLU A 87 -4.07 -4.15 11.60
N SER A 88 -4.20 -5.36 11.04
CA SER A 88 -3.83 -6.56 11.77
C SER A 88 -2.31 -6.67 12.00
N VAL A 89 -1.50 -5.98 11.22
CA VAL A 89 -0.06 -5.95 11.44
C VAL A 89 0.37 -4.73 12.24
N GLY A 90 -0.57 -4.00 12.82
CA GLY A 90 -0.26 -2.88 13.70
C GLY A 90 -0.08 -1.54 13.02
N MET A 91 -0.41 -1.46 11.74
CA MET A 91 -0.31 -0.20 11.00
C MET A 91 -1.60 0.58 11.09
N GLN A 92 -1.49 1.91 11.10
CA GLN A 92 -2.65 2.77 10.97
C GLN A 92 -2.96 3.00 9.50
N VAL A 93 -4.24 3.18 9.18
CA VAL A 93 -4.67 3.53 7.84
C VAL A 93 -5.15 4.97 7.89
N LYS A 94 -4.60 5.81 7.01
CA LYS A 94 -5.02 7.20 6.93
C LYS A 94 -5.39 7.52 5.49
N LYS A 95 -6.59 8.04 5.30
CA LYS A 95 -7.06 8.40 3.98
C LYS A 95 -6.46 9.73 3.53
N ILE A 96 -6.06 9.77 2.28
CA ILE A 96 -5.57 11.00 1.65
C ILE A 96 -6.46 11.31 0.45
N ARG A 97 -6.32 12.52 -0.07
CA ARG A 97 -7.07 12.98 -1.23
C ARG A 97 -6.09 13.41 -2.30
N GLN A 98 -6.59 13.55 -3.53
CA GLN A 98 -5.75 13.97 -4.64
C GLN A 98 -5.08 15.32 -4.38
N LYS A 99 -5.75 16.19 -3.63
CA LYS A 99 -5.18 17.50 -3.32
C LYS A 99 -3.93 17.40 -2.45
N HIS A 100 -3.70 16.28 -1.80
CA HIS A 100 -2.52 16.09 -0.96
C HIS A 100 -1.30 15.69 -1.77
N GLY A 101 -1.47 15.41 -3.04
CA GLY A 101 -0.39 15.03 -3.92
C GLY A 101 -0.76 13.84 -4.78
N GLN A 102 -0.14 13.73 -5.94
CA GLN A 102 -0.38 12.62 -6.86
C GLN A 102 0.76 11.62 -6.85
N THR A 103 1.92 12.00 -6.34
CA THR A 103 3.06 11.10 -6.24
C THR A 103 3.38 10.84 -4.79
N ALA A 104 4.08 9.74 -4.55
CA ALA A 104 4.47 9.36 -3.20
C ALA A 104 5.29 10.45 -2.53
N ASP A 105 6.24 11.03 -3.25
CA ASP A 105 7.08 12.10 -2.70
C ASP A 105 6.25 13.28 -2.22
N GLU A 106 5.28 13.69 -3.04
CA GLU A 106 4.43 14.83 -2.67
C GLU A 106 3.61 14.53 -1.42
N VAL A 107 3.03 13.35 -1.37
CA VAL A 107 2.16 12.98 -0.26
C VAL A 107 2.96 12.88 1.04
N VAL A 108 4.12 12.24 0.98
CA VAL A 108 4.97 12.11 2.17
C VAL A 108 5.41 13.47 2.66
N ASP A 109 5.82 14.34 1.74
CA ASP A 109 6.24 15.69 2.11
C ASP A 109 5.11 16.44 2.81
N ASN A 110 3.90 16.39 2.27
CA ASN A 110 2.75 17.04 2.88
C ASN A 110 2.41 16.44 4.23
N PHE A 111 2.52 15.13 4.35
CA PHE A 111 2.25 14.46 5.61
C PHE A 111 3.23 14.90 6.69
N LEU A 112 4.52 14.98 6.35
CA LEU A 112 5.54 15.36 7.32
C LEU A 112 5.44 16.82 7.71
N LYS A 113 4.89 17.67 6.83
CA LYS A 113 4.66 19.08 7.14
C LYS A 113 3.38 19.33 7.92
N GLY A 114 2.60 18.28 8.19
CA GLY A 114 1.38 18.44 8.93
C GLY A 114 0.17 18.84 8.11
N ASN A 115 0.25 18.74 6.79
CA ASN A 115 -0.85 19.13 5.91
C ASN A 115 -1.87 18.01 5.69
N ILE A 116 -1.59 16.84 6.18
CA ILE A 116 -2.49 15.69 6.06
C ILE A 116 -2.91 15.22 7.43
#